data_5098116aeed8ffdadcf403de862c6d58
#
_entry.id   5098116aeed8ffdadcf403de862c6d58
#
_cell.length_a   1.000
_cell.length_b   1.000
_cell.length_c   1.000
_cell.angle_alpha   90.00
_cell.angle_beta   90.00
_cell.angle_gamma   90.00
#
_symmetry.space_group_name_H-M   'P 1'
#
loop_
_entity.id
_entity.type
_entity.pdbx_description
1 polymer ?
#
loop_
_entity_poly.entity_id
_entity_poly.type
_entity_poly.pdbx_seq_one_letter_code
_entity_poly.pdbx_strand_id
1 'polypeptide(L)'
;MRKHGTVTKPFLGLDIGGTKTAVVLAHVDGGIQIDDKMRFDTQAELGRDHTISMLYETIEAMLRKHGLESGDLRAIGVSCGGPLDSRNGIVLCPPNLPGWVDVPLASMLTGRYGVPAFIQNDANACALVEWQAGAGRGTRNMVFLTMGTGMGAGVIAEGNLLCGMNDMGGEVGHLRLMEDGPVGFGKAGSFEGFTSGGGIGRQAQAWTLRLCQEGKPPKWIRDGVKDEDITTRLIAGYAKAGDADARAIFTHVGEMLGRGLSLLVDTLNPECIVIGSVFARCEELLRPSMEAALRREAIPRSLAGLKVVPAMTGEALGDLASVMVALYALGIDPMEEAAERNPKVLEHLERAIKRHPALEEQRDNLLAVYRALKKCFGHGGKLLIAGNGGSCADAQHIAGELMKGFYLKRPLPAAEQEAVSQATREIMPDAHRLLQRALPVIVLSEHGALSTAFANDVSPELTFAQQVVGYGRKGDVFLGLSTSGNALNVLLAAQVAKARGLTVLGLAGGTGGKLAAAADEAVIVKGNCPADVQELHLPAYHALCAMLEECFFGTREAE
;
A
#
# COMPACT_ATOMS: atom_id res chain seq x y z
N MET A 1 22.13 -18.18 26.43
CA MET A 1 21.17 -17.15 26.87
C MET A 1 20.75 -16.38 25.60
N ARG A 2 19.67 -16.79 24.94
CA ARG A 2 19.09 -16.05 23.82
C ARG A 2 18.29 -14.89 24.40
N LYS A 3 18.67 -13.65 24.05
CA LYS A 3 17.88 -12.45 24.37
C LYS A 3 16.53 -12.57 23.66
N HIS A 4 15.44 -12.63 24.40
CA HIS A 4 14.08 -12.53 23.87
C HIS A 4 13.84 -11.09 23.40
N GLY A 5 14.29 -10.78 22.18
CA GLY A 5 13.63 -9.76 21.36
C GLY A 5 12.57 -10.51 20.56
N THR A 6 11.37 -10.00 20.48
CA THR A 6 10.29 -10.49 19.60
C THR A 6 10.79 -10.43 18.16
N VAL A 7 11.37 -11.53 17.66
CA VAL A 7 11.75 -11.66 16.26
C VAL A 7 10.44 -11.80 15.50
N THR A 8 10.05 -10.78 14.75
CA THR A 8 8.95 -10.88 13.81
C THR A 8 9.25 -12.01 12.83
N LYS A 9 8.31 -12.95 12.65
CA LYS A 9 8.48 -14.06 11.73
C LYS A 9 8.81 -13.54 10.32
N PRO A 10 9.85 -14.08 9.65
CA PRO A 10 10.23 -13.63 8.31
C PRO A 10 9.19 -13.99 7.26
N PHE A 11 9.25 -13.31 6.14
CA PHE A 11 8.47 -13.54 4.93
C PHE A 11 9.33 -14.23 3.89
N LEU A 12 8.72 -15.04 3.06
CA LEU A 12 9.34 -15.57 1.86
C LEU A 12 8.73 -14.88 0.64
N GLY A 13 9.56 -14.33 -0.22
CA GLY A 13 9.18 -13.75 -1.50
C GLY A 13 9.63 -14.64 -2.65
N LEU A 14 8.76 -14.88 -3.64
CA LEU A 14 9.03 -15.64 -4.84
C LEU A 14 8.79 -14.75 -6.05
N ASP A 15 9.84 -14.46 -6.82
CA ASP A 15 9.74 -13.70 -8.07
C ASP A 15 9.94 -14.67 -9.24
N ILE A 16 8.83 -15.05 -9.90
CA ILE A 16 8.80 -16.10 -10.93
C ILE A 16 8.76 -15.48 -12.31
N GLY A 17 9.91 -15.41 -12.95
CA GLY A 17 10.03 -14.96 -14.34
C GLY A 17 10.29 -16.09 -15.32
N GLY A 18 10.08 -15.84 -16.61
CA GLY A 18 10.29 -16.84 -17.67
C GLY A 18 11.75 -17.26 -17.86
N THR A 19 12.71 -16.43 -17.48
CA THR A 19 14.15 -16.72 -17.62
C THR A 19 14.80 -17.08 -16.29
N LYS A 20 14.45 -16.36 -15.23
CA LYS A 20 15.02 -16.51 -13.89
C LYS A 20 13.94 -16.45 -12.85
N THR A 21 14.09 -17.27 -11.83
CA THR A 21 13.27 -17.26 -10.62
C THR A 21 14.12 -16.93 -9.41
N ALA A 22 13.62 -16.09 -8.52
CA ALA A 22 14.28 -15.73 -7.26
C ALA A 22 13.43 -16.15 -6.06
N VAL A 23 14.11 -16.60 -5.02
CA VAL A 23 13.58 -16.84 -3.68
C VAL A 23 14.25 -15.88 -2.73
N VAL A 24 13.46 -15.10 -2.01
CA VAL A 24 13.91 -14.02 -1.14
C VAL A 24 13.41 -14.30 0.28
N LEU A 25 14.31 -14.26 1.25
CA LEU A 25 13.97 -14.25 2.68
C LEU A 25 14.06 -12.81 3.16
N ALA A 26 13.04 -12.33 3.84
CA ALA A 26 12.98 -10.96 4.30
C ALA A 26 12.22 -10.82 5.63
N HIS A 27 12.56 -9.80 6.39
CA HIS A 27 11.77 -9.36 7.53
C HIS A 27 11.37 -7.89 7.38
N VAL A 28 10.42 -7.44 8.21
CA VAL A 28 9.99 -6.05 8.22
C VAL A 28 10.62 -5.35 9.43
N ASP A 29 11.39 -4.31 9.15
CA ASP A 29 12.02 -3.46 10.15
C ASP A 29 12.23 -2.05 9.60
N GLY A 30 11.19 -1.22 9.70
CA GLY A 30 11.23 0.11 9.13
C GLY A 30 11.26 0.16 7.60
N GLY A 31 10.78 -0.90 6.99
CA GLY A 31 10.80 -1.22 5.58
C GLY A 31 11.01 -2.72 5.40
N ILE A 32 10.97 -3.18 4.17
CA ILE A 32 11.31 -4.56 3.86
C ILE A 32 12.83 -4.69 3.83
N GLN A 33 13.37 -5.51 4.74
CA GLN A 33 14.79 -5.85 4.80
C GLN A 33 15.00 -7.24 4.20
N ILE A 34 15.79 -7.32 3.14
CA ILE A 34 16.14 -8.60 2.51
C ILE A 34 17.30 -9.22 3.29
N ASP A 35 17.05 -10.37 3.90
CA ASP A 35 18.06 -11.11 4.67
C ASP A 35 18.93 -11.97 3.76
N ASP A 36 18.31 -12.57 2.74
CA ASP A 36 19.01 -13.45 1.78
C ASP A 36 18.22 -13.59 0.48
N LYS A 37 18.93 -13.97 -0.58
CA LYS A 37 18.37 -14.19 -1.89
C LYS A 37 19.06 -15.34 -2.60
N MET A 38 18.28 -16.29 -3.10
CA MET A 38 18.74 -17.35 -3.98
C MET A 38 18.05 -17.22 -5.35
N ARG A 39 18.75 -17.56 -6.41
CA ARG A 39 18.25 -17.50 -7.79
C ARG A 39 18.59 -18.79 -8.52
N PHE A 40 17.70 -19.17 -9.45
CA PHE A 40 17.96 -20.22 -10.43
C PHE A 40 17.42 -19.81 -11.80
N ASP A 41 17.97 -20.41 -12.86
CA ASP A 41 17.44 -20.26 -14.21
C ASP A 41 16.13 -21.03 -14.30
N THR A 42 15.05 -20.35 -14.70
CA THR A 42 13.69 -20.95 -14.72
C THR A 42 13.59 -22.14 -15.64
N GLN A 43 14.38 -22.15 -16.75
CA GLN A 43 14.35 -23.20 -17.77
C GLN A 43 12.92 -23.55 -18.16
N ALA A 44 12.15 -22.50 -18.50
CA ALA A 44 10.71 -22.59 -18.72
C ALA A 44 10.33 -23.63 -19.81
N GLU A 45 11.24 -23.90 -20.74
CA GLU A 45 11.11 -24.92 -21.78
C GLU A 45 11.04 -26.37 -21.24
N LEU A 46 11.54 -26.60 -20.01
CA LEU A 46 11.43 -27.90 -19.33
C LEU A 46 10.06 -28.11 -18.66
N GLY A 47 9.22 -27.08 -18.69
CA GLY A 47 7.85 -27.10 -18.23
C GLY A 47 7.65 -26.85 -16.75
N ARG A 48 6.37 -26.82 -16.37
CA ARG A 48 5.88 -26.43 -15.03
C ARG A 48 6.49 -27.25 -13.89
N ASP A 49 6.47 -28.58 -14.02
CA ASP A 49 6.85 -29.47 -12.92
C ASP A 49 8.34 -29.36 -12.58
N HIS A 50 9.18 -29.11 -13.60
CA HIS A 50 10.60 -28.79 -13.40
C HIS A 50 10.76 -27.49 -12.59
N THR A 51 10.13 -26.41 -13.02
CA THR A 51 10.24 -25.11 -12.33
C THR A 51 9.73 -25.20 -10.89
N ILE A 52 8.61 -25.88 -10.64
CA ILE A 52 8.06 -26.07 -9.29
C ILE A 52 9.00 -26.91 -8.42
N SER A 53 9.64 -27.96 -8.97
CA SER A 53 10.62 -28.75 -8.23
C SER A 53 11.82 -27.91 -7.80
N MET A 54 12.39 -27.16 -8.75
CA MET A 54 13.50 -26.22 -8.47
C MET A 54 13.12 -25.16 -7.43
N LEU A 55 11.87 -24.67 -7.50
CA LEU A 55 11.35 -23.70 -6.54
C LEU A 55 11.33 -24.29 -5.13
N TYR A 56 10.79 -25.51 -4.96
CA TYR A 56 10.76 -26.18 -3.66
C TYR A 56 12.18 -26.47 -3.13
N GLU A 57 13.07 -26.97 -3.97
CA GLU A 57 14.47 -27.24 -3.58
C GLU A 57 15.16 -25.95 -3.10
N THR A 58 14.94 -24.84 -3.80
CA THR A 58 15.53 -23.53 -3.45
C THR A 58 14.95 -22.98 -2.15
N ILE A 59 13.63 -23.11 -1.93
CA ILE A 59 12.99 -22.71 -0.67
C ILE A 59 13.56 -23.52 0.49
N GLU A 60 13.65 -24.84 0.36
CA GLU A 60 14.18 -25.72 1.40
C GLU A 60 15.66 -25.47 1.67
N ALA A 61 16.45 -25.15 0.64
CA ALA A 61 17.84 -24.73 0.80
C ALA A 61 17.95 -23.42 1.57
N MET A 62 17.08 -22.44 1.27
CA MET A 62 17.01 -21.17 1.99
C MET A 62 16.67 -21.38 3.48
N LEU A 63 15.64 -22.16 3.78
CA LEU A 63 15.22 -22.46 5.14
C LEU A 63 16.33 -23.18 5.93
N ARG A 64 16.94 -24.22 5.33
CA ARG A 64 18.08 -24.93 5.97
C ARG A 64 19.27 -24.02 6.24
N LYS A 65 19.61 -23.12 5.31
CA LYS A 65 20.73 -22.18 5.45
C LYS A 65 20.55 -21.26 6.66
N HIS A 66 19.31 -20.86 6.94
CA HIS A 66 18.96 -19.95 8.04
C HIS A 66 18.50 -20.67 9.31
N GLY A 67 18.48 -22.01 9.32
CA GLY A 67 18.03 -22.80 10.47
C GLY A 67 16.57 -22.58 10.82
N LEU A 68 15.73 -22.32 9.79
CA LEU A 68 14.30 -22.10 9.91
C LEU A 68 13.51 -23.35 9.53
N GLU A 69 12.40 -23.56 10.20
CA GLU A 69 11.34 -24.47 9.79
C GLU A 69 10.23 -23.67 9.05
N SER A 70 9.39 -24.37 8.28
CA SER A 70 8.31 -23.70 7.56
C SER A 70 7.35 -22.92 8.48
N GLY A 71 7.11 -23.43 9.69
CA GLY A 71 6.28 -22.77 10.70
C GLY A 71 6.87 -21.49 11.29
N ASP A 72 8.15 -21.21 11.05
CA ASP A 72 8.80 -19.96 11.44
C ASP A 72 8.51 -18.81 10.46
N LEU A 73 8.01 -19.11 9.26
CA LEU A 73 7.59 -18.10 8.31
C LEU A 73 6.26 -17.45 8.73
N ARG A 74 6.08 -16.20 8.36
CA ARG A 74 4.81 -15.47 8.49
C ARG A 74 3.86 -15.77 7.35
N ALA A 75 4.36 -15.67 6.12
CA ALA A 75 3.63 -15.90 4.88
C ALA A 75 4.59 -15.99 3.69
N ILE A 76 4.06 -16.42 2.55
CA ILE A 76 4.74 -16.47 1.26
C ILE A 76 4.04 -15.51 0.29
N GLY A 77 4.80 -14.61 -0.33
CA GLY A 77 4.32 -13.75 -1.40
C GLY A 77 4.92 -14.17 -2.74
N VAL A 78 4.11 -14.16 -3.79
CA VAL A 78 4.53 -14.54 -5.14
C VAL A 78 4.25 -13.39 -6.11
N SER A 79 5.28 -12.91 -6.80
CA SER A 79 5.22 -12.05 -7.97
C SER A 79 5.41 -12.90 -9.21
N CYS A 80 4.48 -12.87 -10.15
CA CYS A 80 4.53 -13.69 -11.36
C CYS A 80 3.88 -12.94 -12.53
N GLY A 81 4.39 -13.11 -13.74
CA GLY A 81 3.74 -12.58 -14.94
C GLY A 81 2.33 -13.13 -15.14
N GLY A 82 1.43 -12.31 -15.64
CA GLY A 82 0.05 -12.70 -15.94
C GLY A 82 -0.11 -13.46 -17.28
N PRO A 83 -1.34 -13.98 -17.54
CA PRO A 83 -2.54 -13.85 -16.72
C PRO A 83 -2.57 -14.78 -15.50
N LEU A 84 -3.21 -14.34 -14.43
CA LEU A 84 -3.40 -15.08 -13.20
C LEU A 84 -4.74 -14.72 -12.53
N ASP A 85 -5.15 -15.52 -11.53
CA ASP A 85 -6.27 -15.22 -10.64
C ASP A 85 -5.71 -15.03 -9.21
N SER A 86 -5.52 -13.77 -8.83
CA SER A 86 -4.91 -13.44 -7.54
C SER A 86 -5.80 -13.82 -6.35
N ARG A 87 -7.12 -13.80 -6.54
CA ARG A 87 -8.10 -14.11 -5.48
C ARG A 87 -8.09 -15.57 -5.09
N ASN A 88 -7.96 -16.45 -6.10
CA ASN A 88 -7.92 -17.90 -5.91
C ASN A 88 -6.48 -18.46 -5.87
N GLY A 89 -5.48 -17.62 -6.13
CA GLY A 89 -4.07 -18.00 -6.09
C GLY A 89 -3.64 -18.92 -7.22
N ILE A 90 -4.20 -18.70 -8.44
CA ILE A 90 -4.01 -19.56 -9.62
C ILE A 90 -3.21 -18.80 -10.68
N VAL A 91 -2.15 -19.42 -11.20
CA VAL A 91 -1.45 -18.95 -12.41
C VAL A 91 -2.13 -19.60 -13.62
N LEU A 92 -2.69 -18.78 -14.53
CA LEU A 92 -3.54 -19.27 -15.61
C LEU A 92 -2.73 -19.78 -16.80
N CYS A 93 -2.14 -18.90 -17.60
CA CYS A 93 -1.36 -19.29 -18.77
C CYS A 93 -0.37 -18.19 -19.21
N PRO A 94 0.63 -17.84 -18.39
CA PRO A 94 1.58 -16.78 -18.74
C PRO A 94 2.38 -17.15 -20.00
N PRO A 95 2.53 -16.25 -20.98
CA PRO A 95 3.21 -16.56 -22.24
C PRO A 95 4.70 -16.91 -22.08
N ASN A 96 5.34 -16.43 -21.02
CA ASN A 96 6.74 -16.71 -20.66
C ASN A 96 6.95 -17.92 -19.76
N LEU A 97 5.87 -18.63 -19.40
CA LEU A 97 5.91 -19.88 -18.62
C LEU A 97 5.10 -20.97 -19.33
N PRO A 98 5.64 -21.58 -20.41
CA PRO A 98 4.96 -22.63 -21.17
C PRO A 98 4.53 -23.80 -20.27
N GLY A 99 3.32 -24.30 -20.49
CA GLY A 99 2.77 -25.42 -19.72
C GLY A 99 2.20 -25.08 -18.35
N TRP A 100 2.25 -23.81 -17.95
CA TRP A 100 1.56 -23.34 -16.75
C TRP A 100 0.10 -23.03 -17.10
N VAL A 101 -0.77 -24.01 -16.93
CA VAL A 101 -2.21 -23.87 -17.19
C VAL A 101 -2.95 -24.18 -15.90
N ASP A 102 -3.69 -23.20 -15.39
CA ASP A 102 -4.52 -23.29 -14.19
C ASP A 102 -3.79 -23.89 -12.97
N VAL A 103 -2.56 -23.40 -12.71
CA VAL A 103 -1.72 -23.89 -11.62
C VAL A 103 -2.14 -23.24 -10.30
N PRO A 104 -2.70 -24.00 -9.33
CA PRO A 104 -3.15 -23.45 -8.04
C PRO A 104 -1.97 -23.24 -7.09
N LEU A 105 -1.04 -22.37 -7.50
CA LEU A 105 0.28 -22.20 -6.86
C LEU A 105 0.18 -21.80 -5.38
N ALA A 106 -0.72 -20.90 -5.04
CA ALA A 106 -0.87 -20.46 -3.66
C ALA A 106 -1.30 -21.61 -2.73
N SER A 107 -2.26 -22.43 -3.16
CA SER A 107 -2.70 -23.58 -2.37
C SER A 107 -1.64 -24.68 -2.29
N MET A 108 -0.85 -24.88 -3.34
CA MET A 108 0.28 -25.83 -3.34
C MET A 108 1.35 -25.40 -2.32
N LEU A 109 1.71 -24.11 -2.28
CA LEU A 109 2.67 -23.56 -1.32
C LEU A 109 2.11 -23.63 0.10
N THR A 110 0.85 -23.20 0.30
CA THR A 110 0.19 -23.26 1.61
C THR A 110 0.12 -24.71 2.14
N GLY A 111 -0.26 -25.65 1.30
CA GLY A 111 -0.34 -27.08 1.68
C GLY A 111 1.01 -27.68 2.03
N ARG A 112 2.10 -27.28 1.35
CA ARG A 112 3.44 -27.79 1.61
C ARG A 112 4.10 -27.18 2.85
N TYR A 113 3.96 -25.86 3.05
CA TYR A 113 4.69 -25.13 4.08
C TYR A 113 3.84 -24.77 5.31
N GLY A 114 2.53 -24.97 5.27
CA GLY A 114 1.63 -24.71 6.41
C GLY A 114 1.43 -23.23 6.74
N VAL A 115 1.85 -22.31 5.87
CA VAL A 115 1.69 -20.87 6.03
C VAL A 115 0.93 -20.26 4.83
N PRO A 116 0.20 -19.15 5.00
CA PRO A 116 -0.56 -18.57 3.90
C PRO A 116 0.37 -18.11 2.76
N ALA A 117 -0.05 -18.38 1.52
CA ALA A 117 0.62 -17.91 0.31
C ALA A 117 -0.33 -17.07 -0.55
N PHE A 118 0.21 -16.00 -1.15
CA PHE A 118 -0.53 -15.04 -1.95
C PHE A 118 0.20 -14.79 -3.26
N ILE A 119 -0.53 -14.58 -4.35
CA ILE A 119 0.07 -14.25 -5.65
C ILE A 119 -0.46 -12.95 -6.20
N GLN A 120 0.36 -12.26 -6.98
CA GLN A 120 -0.03 -11.05 -7.71
C GLN A 120 0.80 -10.92 -9.00
N ASN A 121 0.23 -10.20 -9.98
CA ASN A 121 0.93 -9.81 -11.19
C ASN A 121 2.15 -8.95 -10.85
N ASP A 122 3.24 -9.12 -11.60
CA ASP A 122 4.53 -8.46 -11.37
C ASP A 122 4.44 -6.92 -11.39
N ALA A 123 3.70 -6.33 -12.33
CA ALA A 123 3.50 -4.89 -12.39
C ALA A 123 2.67 -4.37 -11.20
N ASN A 124 1.64 -5.09 -10.80
CA ASN A 124 0.84 -4.79 -9.60
C ASN A 124 1.69 -4.91 -8.33
N ALA A 125 2.50 -5.95 -8.21
CA ALA A 125 3.39 -6.14 -7.07
C ALA A 125 4.42 -5.01 -6.96
N CYS A 126 5.00 -4.57 -8.08
CA CYS A 126 5.88 -3.39 -8.14
C CYS A 126 5.15 -2.09 -7.76
N ALA A 127 3.90 -1.93 -8.21
CA ALA A 127 3.07 -0.78 -7.83
C ALA A 127 2.85 -0.72 -6.32
N LEU A 128 2.60 -1.85 -5.67
CA LEU A 128 2.44 -1.92 -4.21
C LEU A 128 3.71 -1.48 -3.47
N VAL A 129 4.90 -1.86 -3.96
CA VAL A 129 6.17 -1.41 -3.36
C VAL A 129 6.32 0.11 -3.47
N GLU A 130 6.17 0.65 -4.68
CA GLU A 130 6.35 2.10 -4.91
C GLU A 130 5.27 2.92 -4.18
N TRP A 131 4.07 2.36 -4.00
CA TRP A 131 3.00 2.99 -3.26
C TRP A 131 3.23 2.99 -1.74
N GLN A 132 3.64 1.86 -1.16
CA GLN A 132 3.78 1.74 0.30
C GLN A 132 5.16 2.16 0.82
N ALA A 133 6.22 1.96 0.03
CA ALA A 133 7.60 2.17 0.47
C ALA A 133 8.45 3.03 -0.48
N GLY A 134 7.93 3.44 -1.64
CA GLY A 134 8.67 4.18 -2.67
C GLY A 134 8.13 5.57 -2.98
N ALA A 135 8.27 5.99 -4.24
CA ALA A 135 7.97 7.33 -4.74
C ALA A 135 6.48 7.73 -4.63
N GLY A 136 5.57 6.77 -4.58
CA GLY A 136 4.12 6.99 -4.46
C GLY A 136 3.59 7.04 -3.04
N ARG A 137 4.46 6.97 -2.04
CA ARG A 137 4.04 6.91 -0.64
C ARG A 137 3.23 8.13 -0.22
N GLY A 138 2.12 7.88 0.48
CA GLY A 138 1.20 8.90 0.97
C GLY A 138 0.14 9.34 -0.03
N THR A 139 0.14 8.80 -1.26
CA THR A 139 -0.93 9.03 -2.24
C THR A 139 -2.06 8.01 -2.09
N ARG A 140 -3.26 8.38 -2.48
CA ARG A 140 -4.42 7.46 -2.56
C ARG A 140 -4.70 7.02 -3.99
N ASN A 141 -4.25 7.79 -4.97
CA ASN A 141 -4.45 7.54 -6.39
C ASN A 141 -3.10 7.61 -7.11
N MET A 142 -2.57 6.48 -7.51
CA MET A 142 -1.25 6.35 -8.13
C MET A 142 -1.28 5.38 -9.30
N VAL A 143 -0.49 5.66 -10.32
CA VAL A 143 -0.19 4.71 -11.40
C VAL A 143 1.29 4.41 -11.39
N PHE A 144 1.65 3.14 -11.31
CA PHE A 144 3.01 2.67 -11.57
C PHE A 144 3.10 2.15 -13.00
N LEU A 145 4.16 2.50 -13.71
CA LEU A 145 4.48 2.00 -15.05
C LEU A 145 5.85 1.35 -15.05
N THR A 146 5.96 0.14 -15.57
CA THR A 146 7.26 -0.44 -15.89
C THR A 146 7.55 -0.23 -17.38
N MET A 147 8.70 0.39 -17.71
CA MET A 147 9.23 0.51 -19.08
C MET A 147 10.39 -0.49 -19.25
N GLY A 148 10.11 -1.77 -19.05
CA GLY A 148 11.05 -2.88 -19.19
C GLY A 148 11.13 -3.39 -20.63
N THR A 149 11.31 -4.70 -20.83
CA THR A 149 11.20 -5.35 -22.16
C THR A 149 9.83 -5.08 -22.77
N GLY A 150 8.77 -5.18 -21.98
CA GLY A 150 7.41 -4.74 -22.26
C GLY A 150 7.02 -3.53 -21.42
N MET A 151 5.71 -3.23 -21.38
CA MET A 151 5.13 -2.19 -20.55
C MET A 151 3.93 -2.77 -19.77
N GLY A 152 4.07 -2.81 -18.46
CA GLY A 152 2.97 -3.13 -17.53
C GLY A 152 2.64 -1.94 -16.65
N ALA A 153 1.48 -1.98 -16.01
CA ALA A 153 1.09 -1.00 -15.00
C ALA A 153 0.40 -1.65 -13.82
N GLY A 154 0.52 -1.01 -12.67
CA GLY A 154 -0.32 -1.25 -11.51
C GLY A 154 -0.99 0.06 -11.10
N VAL A 155 -2.27 -0.01 -10.80
CA VAL A 155 -3.09 1.17 -10.49
C VAL A 155 -3.57 1.08 -9.04
N ILE A 156 -3.29 2.12 -8.28
CA ILE A 156 -3.88 2.33 -6.96
C ILE A 156 -5.00 3.36 -7.11
N ALA A 157 -6.21 2.98 -6.73
CA ALA A 157 -7.39 3.85 -6.76
C ALA A 157 -8.03 3.88 -5.37
N GLU A 158 -8.21 5.08 -4.82
CA GLU A 158 -8.77 5.30 -3.48
C GLU A 158 -8.08 4.45 -2.38
N GLY A 159 -6.74 4.28 -2.49
CA GLY A 159 -5.96 3.51 -1.53
C GLY A 159 -6.11 1.99 -1.64
N ASN A 160 -6.52 1.48 -2.81
CA ASN A 160 -6.65 0.05 -3.08
C ASN A 160 -6.03 -0.30 -4.44
N LEU A 161 -5.42 -1.47 -4.54
CA LEU A 161 -4.94 -1.99 -5.82
C LEU A 161 -6.14 -2.32 -6.73
N LEU A 162 -6.13 -1.78 -7.94
CA LEU A 162 -7.17 -2.02 -8.96
C LEU A 162 -6.81 -3.25 -9.80
N CYS A 163 -7.33 -4.41 -9.44
CA CYS A 163 -7.13 -5.64 -10.22
C CYS A 163 -8.16 -5.81 -11.34
N GLY A 164 -9.33 -5.16 -11.22
CA GLY A 164 -10.45 -5.37 -12.15
C GLY A 164 -11.23 -6.66 -11.88
N MET A 165 -12.03 -7.08 -12.87
CA MET A 165 -12.91 -8.24 -12.73
C MET A 165 -12.14 -9.57 -12.68
N ASN A 166 -11.10 -9.68 -13.49
CA ASN A 166 -10.33 -10.91 -13.76
C ASN A 166 -8.81 -10.67 -13.74
N ASP A 167 -8.34 -9.79 -12.86
CA ASP A 167 -6.93 -9.40 -12.70
C ASP A 167 -6.24 -8.80 -13.95
N MET A 168 -7.03 -8.35 -14.93
CA MET A 168 -6.53 -7.67 -16.14
C MET A 168 -6.61 -6.13 -16.01
N GLY A 169 -6.80 -5.59 -14.81
CA GLY A 169 -6.70 -4.15 -14.57
C GLY A 169 -5.27 -3.66 -14.74
N GLY A 170 -5.08 -2.52 -15.42
CA GLY A 170 -3.74 -1.96 -15.62
C GLY A 170 -3.03 -2.36 -16.91
N GLU A 171 -3.68 -3.03 -17.87
CA GLU A 171 -3.11 -3.39 -19.17
C GLU A 171 -2.94 -2.19 -20.12
N VAL A 172 -2.33 -1.12 -19.60
CA VAL A 172 -2.19 0.17 -20.32
C VAL A 172 -1.24 0.09 -21.52
N GLY A 173 -0.30 -0.87 -21.53
CA GLY A 173 0.57 -1.13 -22.67
C GLY A 173 -0.21 -1.42 -23.98
N HIS A 174 -1.42 -1.96 -23.84
CA HIS A 174 -2.33 -2.23 -24.94
C HIS A 174 -3.13 -1.01 -25.45
N LEU A 175 -3.05 0.15 -24.82
CA LEU A 175 -3.66 1.38 -25.35
C LEU A 175 -3.10 1.69 -26.74
N ARG A 176 -3.97 1.95 -27.70
CA ARG A 176 -3.55 2.38 -29.04
C ARG A 176 -3.33 3.88 -29.05
N LEU A 177 -2.11 4.33 -29.33
CA LEU A 177 -1.76 5.75 -29.43
C LEU A 177 -1.86 6.28 -30.86
N MET A 178 -1.62 5.40 -31.85
CA MET A 178 -1.70 5.71 -33.29
C MET A 178 -2.26 4.51 -34.05
N GLU A 179 -2.83 4.73 -35.22
CA GLU A 179 -3.34 3.65 -36.07
C GLU A 179 -2.21 2.73 -36.51
N ASP A 180 -1.08 3.32 -36.93
CA ASP A 180 0.12 2.65 -37.35
C ASP A 180 1.27 2.93 -36.38
N GLY A 181 2.30 2.08 -36.42
CA GLY A 181 3.50 2.26 -35.59
C GLY A 181 4.09 0.96 -35.09
N PRO A 182 5.04 1.05 -34.16
CA PRO A 182 5.72 -0.13 -33.62
C PRO A 182 4.71 -1.06 -32.95
N VAL A 183 4.98 -2.36 -33.09
CA VAL A 183 4.12 -3.42 -32.54
C VAL A 183 4.53 -3.73 -31.10
N GLY A 184 3.62 -3.66 -30.16
CA GLY A 184 3.76 -4.19 -28.80
C GLY A 184 2.69 -5.25 -28.55
N PHE A 185 3.08 -6.41 -28.06
CA PHE A 185 2.22 -7.56 -27.79
C PHE A 185 1.18 -7.82 -28.91
N GLY A 186 1.66 -7.89 -30.17
CA GLY A 186 0.82 -8.13 -31.33
C GLY A 186 -0.03 -6.95 -31.84
N LYS A 187 0.03 -5.77 -31.20
CA LYS A 187 -0.78 -4.60 -31.54
C LYS A 187 0.09 -3.47 -32.08
N ALA A 188 -0.14 -3.08 -33.36
CA ALA A 188 0.52 -1.94 -33.97
C ALA A 188 0.07 -0.63 -33.33
N GLY A 189 0.98 0.35 -33.23
CA GLY A 189 0.69 1.66 -32.68
C GLY A 189 0.31 1.68 -31.21
N SER A 190 0.67 0.62 -30.45
CA SER A 190 0.36 0.51 -29.04
C SER A 190 1.31 1.33 -28.17
N PHE A 191 0.87 1.67 -26.95
CA PHE A 191 1.67 2.39 -25.98
C PHE A 191 2.98 1.63 -25.68
N GLU A 192 2.89 0.31 -25.44
CA GLU A 192 4.06 -0.56 -25.30
C GLU A 192 4.99 -0.51 -26.51
N GLY A 193 4.43 -0.58 -27.71
CA GLY A 193 5.21 -0.55 -28.96
C GLY A 193 6.08 0.70 -29.07
N PHE A 194 5.57 1.86 -28.65
CA PHE A 194 6.32 3.12 -28.69
C PHE A 194 7.30 3.29 -27.53
N THR A 195 6.97 2.84 -26.31
CA THR A 195 7.64 3.33 -25.10
C THR A 195 8.33 2.25 -24.27
N SER A 196 8.07 0.97 -24.51
CA SER A 196 8.84 -0.10 -23.84
C SER A 196 10.28 -0.16 -24.32
N GLY A 197 11.17 -0.71 -23.50
CA GLY A 197 12.56 -0.91 -23.90
C GLY A 197 12.70 -1.74 -25.18
N GLY A 198 11.91 -2.80 -25.33
CA GLY A 198 11.86 -3.56 -26.59
C GLY A 198 11.35 -2.72 -27.77
N GLY A 199 10.32 -1.90 -27.53
CA GLY A 199 9.77 -0.99 -28.54
C GLY A 199 10.76 0.08 -29.00
N ILE A 200 11.46 0.71 -28.07
CA ILE A 200 12.50 1.71 -28.38
C ILE A 200 13.63 1.10 -29.22
N GLY A 201 14.07 -0.12 -28.87
CA GLY A 201 15.10 -0.83 -29.65
C GLY A 201 14.66 -1.06 -31.11
N ARG A 202 13.43 -1.54 -31.32
CA ARG A 202 12.87 -1.75 -32.68
C ARG A 202 12.72 -0.42 -33.45
N GLN A 203 12.29 0.65 -32.80
CA GLN A 203 12.24 1.97 -33.42
C GLN A 203 13.62 2.47 -33.81
N ALA A 204 14.64 2.25 -32.99
CA ALA A 204 16.00 2.60 -33.30
C ALA A 204 16.53 1.81 -34.51
N GLN A 205 16.24 0.52 -34.64
CA GLN A 205 16.57 -0.30 -35.81
C GLN A 205 15.88 0.23 -37.07
N ALA A 206 14.58 0.51 -36.99
CA ALA A 206 13.84 1.09 -38.14
C ALA A 206 14.36 2.47 -38.52
N TRP A 207 14.71 3.31 -37.56
CA TRP A 207 15.34 4.62 -37.79
C TRP A 207 16.70 4.48 -38.50
N THR A 208 17.51 3.55 -38.03
CA THR A 208 18.82 3.23 -38.63
C THR A 208 18.67 2.79 -40.07
N LEU A 209 17.77 1.86 -40.36
CA LEU A 209 17.53 1.38 -41.73
C LEU A 209 17.14 2.52 -42.66
N ARG A 210 16.24 3.41 -42.24
CA ARG A 210 15.84 4.58 -43.02
C ARG A 210 17.03 5.50 -43.34
N LEU A 211 17.83 5.86 -42.34
CA LEU A 211 18.98 6.72 -42.53
C LEU A 211 20.05 6.09 -43.44
N CYS A 212 20.27 4.78 -43.36
CA CYS A 212 21.16 4.06 -44.24
C CYS A 212 20.65 4.08 -45.68
N GLN A 213 19.35 3.92 -45.92
CA GLN A 213 18.73 4.02 -47.24
C GLN A 213 18.82 5.45 -47.83
N GLU A 214 18.79 6.48 -46.97
CA GLU A 214 19.01 7.88 -47.37
C GLU A 214 20.51 8.21 -47.62
N GLY A 215 21.40 7.25 -47.45
CA GLY A 215 22.86 7.47 -47.60
C GLY A 215 23.49 8.23 -46.43
N LYS A 216 22.81 8.30 -45.28
CA LYS A 216 23.26 9.04 -44.07
C LYS A 216 23.35 8.09 -42.88
N PRO A 217 24.21 7.06 -42.90
CA PRO A 217 24.27 6.10 -41.80
C PRO A 217 24.55 6.82 -40.46
N PRO A 218 23.79 6.49 -39.40
CA PRO A 218 23.99 7.13 -38.11
C PRO A 218 25.32 6.76 -37.46
N LYS A 219 25.74 7.48 -36.43
CA LYS A 219 27.06 7.36 -35.83
C LYS A 219 27.37 5.94 -35.37
N TRP A 220 26.42 5.25 -34.72
CA TRP A 220 26.61 3.87 -34.22
C TRP A 220 26.91 2.88 -35.36
N ILE A 221 26.33 3.04 -36.54
CA ILE A 221 26.69 2.23 -37.72
C ILE A 221 28.08 2.54 -38.23
N ARG A 222 28.46 3.82 -38.26
CA ARG A 222 29.83 4.23 -38.64
C ARG A 222 30.88 3.76 -37.62
N ASP A 223 30.49 3.63 -36.37
CA ASP A 223 31.30 3.06 -35.28
C ASP A 223 31.36 1.51 -35.31
N GLY A 224 30.69 0.84 -36.28
CA GLY A 224 30.75 -0.60 -36.52
C GLY A 224 29.73 -1.44 -35.76
N VAL A 225 28.70 -0.81 -35.19
CA VAL A 225 27.60 -1.54 -34.54
C VAL A 225 26.76 -2.24 -35.61
N LYS A 226 26.47 -3.52 -35.42
CA LYS A 226 25.57 -4.29 -36.29
C LYS A 226 24.10 -4.04 -35.95
N ASP A 227 23.20 -4.22 -36.93
CA ASP A 227 21.77 -3.98 -36.75
C ASP A 227 21.18 -4.83 -35.61
N GLU A 228 21.63 -6.08 -35.45
CA GLU A 228 21.23 -6.99 -34.40
C GLU A 228 21.61 -6.54 -32.97
N ASP A 229 22.68 -5.73 -32.86
CA ASP A 229 23.17 -5.21 -31.57
C ASP A 229 22.51 -3.87 -31.17
N ILE A 230 21.64 -3.31 -32.03
CA ILE A 230 20.96 -2.04 -31.76
C ILE A 230 19.90 -2.30 -30.69
N THR A 231 20.20 -1.88 -29.46
CA THR A 231 19.32 -1.98 -28.30
C THR A 231 19.04 -0.59 -27.73
N THR A 232 18.00 -0.48 -26.94
CA THR A 232 17.67 0.74 -26.18
C THR A 232 18.84 1.22 -25.34
N ARG A 233 19.56 0.30 -24.70
CA ARG A 233 20.74 0.61 -23.87
C ARG A 233 21.86 1.25 -24.71
N LEU A 234 22.11 0.69 -25.87
CA LEU A 234 23.14 1.20 -26.79
C LEU A 234 22.77 2.63 -27.22
N ILE A 235 21.56 2.83 -27.75
CA ILE A 235 21.10 4.13 -28.25
C ILE A 235 21.05 5.18 -27.14
N ALA A 236 20.67 4.80 -25.91
CA ALA A 236 20.74 5.70 -24.77
C ALA A 236 22.17 6.18 -24.50
N GLY A 237 23.19 5.34 -24.69
CA GLY A 237 24.60 5.72 -24.60
C GLY A 237 24.97 6.80 -25.61
N TYR A 238 24.60 6.63 -26.88
CA TYR A 238 24.82 7.63 -27.91
C TYR A 238 24.07 8.93 -27.67
N ALA A 239 22.81 8.85 -27.23
CA ALA A 239 22.01 10.03 -26.90
C ALA A 239 22.61 10.84 -25.74
N LYS A 240 23.09 10.18 -24.69
CA LYS A 240 23.82 10.81 -23.57
C LYS A 240 25.14 11.43 -24.00
N ALA A 241 25.81 10.80 -24.94
CA ALA A 241 27.03 11.34 -25.55
C ALA A 241 26.79 12.52 -26.53
N GLY A 242 25.53 12.91 -26.74
CA GLY A 242 25.17 14.08 -27.52
C GLY A 242 24.85 13.82 -28.99
N ASP A 243 24.74 12.55 -29.40
CA ASP A 243 24.39 12.22 -30.80
C ASP A 243 22.96 12.68 -31.13
N ALA A 244 22.82 13.39 -32.25
CA ALA A 244 21.57 14.04 -32.62
C ALA A 244 20.48 13.04 -33.05
N ASP A 245 20.84 11.98 -33.79
CA ASP A 245 19.89 10.97 -34.23
C ASP A 245 19.40 10.15 -33.06
N ALA A 246 20.28 9.75 -32.15
CA ALA A 246 19.90 9.04 -30.94
C ALA A 246 19.00 9.89 -30.02
N ARG A 247 19.29 11.19 -29.89
CA ARG A 247 18.42 12.13 -29.14
C ARG A 247 17.06 12.31 -29.81
N ALA A 248 16.99 12.35 -31.16
CA ALA A 248 15.73 12.44 -31.86
C ALA A 248 14.82 11.23 -31.61
N ILE A 249 15.41 10.02 -31.52
CA ILE A 249 14.64 8.81 -31.14
C ILE A 249 14.06 8.99 -29.73
N PHE A 250 14.85 9.39 -28.73
CA PHE A 250 14.36 9.59 -27.36
C PHE A 250 13.36 10.74 -27.25
N THR A 251 13.49 11.80 -28.05
CA THR A 251 12.50 12.89 -28.14
C THR A 251 11.15 12.35 -28.61
N HIS A 252 11.13 11.54 -29.68
CA HIS A 252 9.91 10.92 -30.19
C HIS A 252 9.30 9.95 -29.15
N VAL A 253 10.10 9.11 -28.52
CA VAL A 253 9.64 8.21 -27.44
C VAL A 253 9.04 8.99 -26.27
N GLY A 254 9.68 10.10 -25.85
CA GLY A 254 9.16 10.96 -24.79
C GLY A 254 7.83 11.61 -25.19
N GLU A 255 7.67 12.05 -26.45
CA GLU A 255 6.40 12.56 -26.95
C GLU A 255 5.28 11.50 -26.88
N MET A 256 5.57 10.27 -27.33
CA MET A 256 4.58 9.18 -27.26
C MET A 256 4.29 8.75 -25.82
N LEU A 257 5.29 8.82 -24.93
CA LEU A 257 5.08 8.62 -23.50
C LEU A 257 4.11 9.66 -22.95
N GLY A 258 4.32 10.95 -23.24
CA GLY A 258 3.43 12.02 -22.79
C GLY A 258 1.98 11.87 -23.26
N ARG A 259 1.78 11.43 -24.52
CA ARG A 259 0.45 11.09 -25.06
C ARG A 259 -0.19 9.92 -24.32
N GLY A 260 0.55 8.85 -24.05
CA GLY A 260 0.04 7.72 -23.27
C GLY A 260 -0.31 8.12 -21.83
N LEU A 261 0.53 8.94 -21.19
CA LEU A 261 0.26 9.45 -19.85
C LEU A 261 -0.97 10.35 -19.81
N SER A 262 -1.25 11.17 -20.86
CA SER A 262 -2.46 12.00 -20.88
C SER A 262 -3.75 11.18 -20.83
N LEU A 263 -3.78 10.03 -21.50
CA LEU A 263 -4.93 9.11 -21.43
C LEU A 263 -5.16 8.59 -20.01
N LEU A 264 -4.07 8.26 -19.29
CA LEU A 264 -4.15 7.80 -17.92
C LEU A 264 -4.58 8.92 -16.96
N VAL A 265 -4.04 10.12 -17.16
CA VAL A 265 -4.38 11.30 -16.35
C VAL A 265 -5.85 11.67 -16.50
N ASP A 266 -6.37 11.71 -17.72
CA ASP A 266 -7.77 12.09 -17.99
C ASP A 266 -8.77 10.98 -17.60
N THR A 267 -8.30 9.72 -17.51
CA THR A 267 -9.16 8.58 -17.15
C THR A 267 -9.17 8.31 -15.65
N LEU A 268 -8.00 8.38 -15.00
CA LEU A 268 -7.80 7.94 -13.60
C LEU A 268 -7.57 9.10 -12.63
N ASN A 269 -7.20 10.29 -13.15
CA ASN A 269 -6.87 11.48 -12.36
C ASN A 269 -5.94 11.19 -11.17
N PRO A 270 -4.75 10.60 -11.38
CA PRO A 270 -3.85 10.20 -10.31
C PRO A 270 -3.15 11.41 -9.68
N GLU A 271 -2.77 11.28 -8.41
CA GLU A 271 -1.89 12.23 -7.71
C GLU A 271 -0.43 12.05 -8.13
N CYS A 272 -0.06 10.80 -8.47
CA CYS A 272 1.31 10.44 -8.81
C CYS A 272 1.36 9.37 -9.90
N ILE A 273 2.27 9.54 -10.86
CA ILE A 273 2.65 8.50 -11.81
C ILE A 273 4.13 8.18 -11.55
N VAL A 274 4.41 6.93 -11.18
CA VAL A 274 5.76 6.44 -10.93
C VAL A 274 6.19 5.59 -12.12
N ILE A 275 7.34 5.91 -12.73
CA ILE A 275 7.80 5.20 -13.94
C ILE A 275 9.17 4.55 -13.69
N GLY A 276 9.22 3.23 -13.84
CA GLY A 276 10.43 2.44 -13.64
C GLY A 276 11.28 2.19 -14.88
N SER A 277 12.30 1.38 -14.71
CA SER A 277 13.15 0.80 -15.75
C SER A 277 13.83 1.83 -16.68
N VAL A 278 13.47 1.88 -17.97
CA VAL A 278 14.11 2.79 -18.95
C VAL A 278 13.95 4.25 -18.55
N PHE A 279 12.76 4.64 -18.09
CA PHE A 279 12.51 6.03 -17.68
C PHE A 279 13.45 6.46 -16.55
N ALA A 280 13.59 5.68 -15.51
CA ALA A 280 14.47 6.02 -14.39
C ALA A 280 15.95 6.18 -14.79
N ARG A 281 16.39 5.48 -15.85
CA ARG A 281 17.77 5.54 -16.35
C ARG A 281 18.00 6.63 -17.41
N CYS A 282 16.94 7.09 -18.08
CA CYS A 282 17.01 8.00 -19.23
C CYS A 282 16.05 9.20 -19.06
N GLU A 283 15.74 9.56 -17.83
CA GLU A 283 14.77 10.61 -17.49
C GLU A 283 15.11 11.93 -18.19
N GLU A 284 16.37 12.31 -18.19
CA GLU A 284 16.88 13.55 -18.82
C GLU A 284 16.64 13.62 -20.33
N LEU A 285 16.57 12.45 -21.00
CA LEU A 285 16.31 12.35 -22.43
C LEU A 285 14.81 12.35 -22.77
N LEU A 286 13.99 11.80 -21.87
CA LEU A 286 12.56 11.58 -22.10
C LEU A 286 11.68 12.70 -21.55
N ARG A 287 12.00 13.23 -20.37
CA ARG A 287 11.16 14.16 -19.60
C ARG A 287 10.76 15.41 -20.40
N PRO A 288 11.66 16.13 -21.11
CA PRO A 288 11.29 17.38 -21.77
C PRO A 288 10.17 17.22 -22.81
N SER A 289 10.27 16.21 -23.69
CA SER A 289 9.27 15.95 -24.72
C SER A 289 8.02 15.28 -24.14
N MET A 290 8.17 14.43 -23.13
CA MET A 290 7.06 13.83 -22.40
C MET A 290 6.18 14.89 -21.74
N GLU A 291 6.76 15.82 -20.96
CA GLU A 291 5.99 16.87 -20.30
C GLU A 291 5.34 17.84 -21.30
N ALA A 292 6.02 18.17 -22.39
CA ALA A 292 5.45 19.00 -23.43
C ALA A 292 4.21 18.35 -24.09
N ALA A 293 4.31 17.05 -24.38
CA ALA A 293 3.18 16.30 -24.92
C ALA A 293 2.04 16.14 -23.89
N LEU A 294 2.37 15.78 -22.65
CA LEU A 294 1.42 15.63 -21.58
C LEU A 294 0.60 16.92 -21.34
N ARG A 295 1.27 18.08 -21.30
CA ARG A 295 0.60 19.39 -21.15
C ARG A 295 -0.26 19.78 -22.33
N ARG A 296 0.09 19.34 -23.54
CA ARG A 296 -0.68 19.61 -24.76
C ARG A 296 -1.95 18.77 -24.85
N GLU A 297 -1.89 17.52 -24.42
CA GLU A 297 -2.94 16.52 -24.64
C GLU A 297 -3.91 16.41 -23.43
N ALA A 298 -3.43 16.50 -22.18
CA ALA A 298 -4.27 16.31 -21.00
C ALA A 298 -5.09 17.55 -20.63
N ILE A 299 -6.21 17.33 -19.95
CA ILE A 299 -7.05 18.41 -19.40
C ILE A 299 -6.22 19.20 -18.37
N PRO A 300 -6.08 20.55 -18.51
CA PRO A 300 -5.20 21.34 -17.63
C PRO A 300 -5.51 21.19 -16.13
N ARG A 301 -6.78 21.00 -15.76
CA ARG A 301 -7.18 20.80 -14.36
C ARG A 301 -6.70 19.46 -13.79
N SER A 302 -6.64 18.42 -14.60
CA SER A 302 -6.15 17.10 -14.20
C SER A 302 -4.65 17.08 -13.96
N LEU A 303 -3.91 18.05 -14.47
CA LEU A 303 -2.48 18.22 -14.26
C LEU A 303 -2.14 18.95 -12.96
N ALA A 304 -3.11 19.60 -12.33
CA ALA A 304 -2.89 20.38 -11.11
C ALA A 304 -2.54 19.45 -9.92
N GLY A 305 -1.30 19.52 -9.46
CA GLY A 305 -0.80 18.68 -8.38
C GLY A 305 -0.27 17.31 -8.79
N LEU A 306 -0.43 16.90 -10.06
CA LEU A 306 0.14 15.65 -10.58
C LEU A 306 1.67 15.65 -10.48
N LYS A 307 2.21 14.56 -9.97
CA LYS A 307 3.65 14.28 -9.96
C LYS A 307 3.96 13.13 -10.92
N VAL A 308 4.94 13.32 -11.80
CA VAL A 308 5.52 12.24 -12.62
C VAL A 308 6.96 12.05 -12.18
N VAL A 309 7.26 10.91 -11.57
CA VAL A 309 8.54 10.66 -10.89
C VAL A 309 9.13 9.30 -11.30
N PRO A 310 10.46 9.16 -11.29
CA PRO A 310 11.08 7.85 -11.46
C PRO A 310 10.83 6.97 -10.23
N ALA A 311 10.83 5.65 -10.45
CA ALA A 311 10.77 4.66 -9.39
C ALA A 311 12.00 4.75 -8.47
N MET A 312 11.79 4.67 -7.16
CA MET A 312 12.85 4.82 -6.16
C MET A 312 13.58 3.51 -5.84
N THR A 313 12.93 2.37 -5.97
CA THR A 313 13.45 1.08 -5.47
C THR A 313 14.48 0.41 -6.38
N GLY A 314 14.70 0.93 -7.57
CA GLY A 314 15.80 0.53 -8.46
C GLY A 314 15.78 -0.97 -8.84
N GLU A 315 16.95 -1.63 -8.77
CA GLU A 315 17.11 -3.04 -9.17
C GLU A 315 16.54 -4.04 -8.13
N ALA A 316 16.30 -3.60 -6.90
CA ALA A 316 15.71 -4.44 -5.85
C ALA A 316 14.18 -4.56 -5.97
N LEU A 317 13.55 -3.82 -6.89
CA LEU A 317 12.09 -3.72 -7.00
C LEU A 317 11.40 -5.09 -7.11
N GLY A 318 11.90 -6.01 -7.94
CA GLY A 318 11.30 -7.35 -8.10
C GLY A 318 11.36 -8.19 -6.82
N ASP A 319 12.48 -8.11 -6.08
CA ASP A 319 12.67 -8.81 -4.83
C ASP A 319 11.71 -8.29 -3.75
N LEU A 320 11.63 -6.97 -3.62
CA LEU A 320 10.71 -6.31 -2.70
C LEU A 320 9.25 -6.56 -3.07
N ALA A 321 8.94 -6.63 -4.37
CA ALA A 321 7.61 -6.84 -4.89
C ALA A 321 7.04 -8.20 -4.46
N SER A 322 7.83 -9.26 -4.52
CA SER A 322 7.39 -10.59 -4.11
C SER A 322 7.01 -10.65 -2.62
N VAL A 323 7.78 -10.02 -1.75
CA VAL A 323 7.49 -9.91 -0.31
C VAL A 323 6.27 -9.01 -0.06
N MET A 324 6.19 -7.89 -0.79
CA MET A 324 5.09 -6.93 -0.66
C MET A 324 3.72 -7.54 -0.97
N VAL A 325 3.64 -8.53 -1.85
CA VAL A 325 2.39 -9.27 -2.12
C VAL A 325 1.83 -9.88 -0.83
N ALA A 326 2.67 -10.53 -0.02
CA ALA A 326 2.23 -11.11 1.24
C ALA A 326 1.87 -10.03 2.27
N LEU A 327 2.66 -8.97 2.36
CA LEU A 327 2.39 -7.85 3.27
C LEU A 327 1.06 -7.17 2.96
N TYR A 328 0.82 -6.85 1.69
CA TYR A 328 -0.43 -6.22 1.26
C TYR A 328 -1.65 -7.11 1.52
N ALA A 329 -1.57 -8.40 1.21
CA ALA A 329 -2.64 -9.36 1.45
C ALA A 329 -2.98 -9.51 2.94
N LEU A 330 -1.98 -9.42 3.81
CA LEU A 330 -2.15 -9.43 5.28
C LEU A 330 -2.51 -8.06 5.86
N GLY A 331 -2.56 -7.01 5.04
CA GLY A 331 -2.82 -5.64 5.51
C GLY A 331 -1.68 -5.04 6.34
N ILE A 332 -0.45 -5.48 6.11
CA ILE A 332 0.75 -5.00 6.80
C ILE A 332 1.41 -3.91 5.94
N ASP A 333 1.51 -2.70 6.48
CA ASP A 333 2.34 -1.63 5.90
C ASP A 333 3.80 -1.82 6.40
N PRO A 334 4.78 -2.11 5.53
CA PRO A 334 6.15 -2.35 5.94
C PRO A 334 6.81 -1.16 6.64
N MET A 335 6.32 0.05 6.37
CA MET A 335 6.82 1.28 7.00
C MET A 335 6.12 1.58 8.33
N GLU A 336 5.06 0.86 8.65
CA GLU A 336 4.26 1.03 9.86
C GLU A 336 4.96 0.43 11.08
N GLU A 337 5.65 -0.70 10.93
CA GLU A 337 6.47 -1.27 12.01
C GLU A 337 7.60 -0.33 12.45
N ALA A 338 8.14 0.50 11.53
CA ALA A 338 9.09 1.54 11.92
C ALA A 338 8.46 2.64 12.77
N ALA A 339 7.20 2.97 12.48
CA ALA A 339 6.47 3.97 13.26
C ALA A 339 6.05 3.44 14.64
N GLU A 340 5.90 2.11 14.81
CA GLU A 340 5.72 1.48 16.12
C GLU A 340 7.00 1.49 16.97
N ARG A 341 8.15 1.55 16.32
CA ARG A 341 9.45 1.75 16.97
C ARG A 341 9.83 3.22 17.11
N ASN A 342 8.94 4.16 16.74
CA ASN A 342 9.15 5.55 17.11
C ASN A 342 9.27 5.62 18.64
N PRO A 343 10.46 5.92 19.18
CA PRO A 343 10.69 5.87 20.63
C PRO A 343 9.70 6.75 21.37
N LYS A 344 9.32 7.90 20.79
CA LYS A 344 8.36 8.84 21.37
C LYS A 344 6.94 8.25 21.46
N VAL A 345 6.50 7.47 20.46
CA VAL A 345 5.20 6.77 20.52
C VAL A 345 5.22 5.72 21.64
N LEU A 346 6.28 4.88 21.68
CA LEU A 346 6.40 3.86 22.70
C LEU A 346 6.59 4.43 24.10
N GLU A 347 7.25 5.57 24.27
CA GLU A 347 7.38 6.24 25.56
C GLU A 347 6.04 6.51 26.26
N HIS A 348 4.97 6.79 25.49
CA HIS A 348 3.64 6.98 26.06
C HIS A 348 3.10 5.68 26.66
N LEU A 349 3.29 4.55 25.97
CA LEU A 349 2.88 3.23 26.45
C LEU A 349 3.72 2.83 27.67
N GLU A 350 5.05 2.95 27.59
CA GLU A 350 5.96 2.63 28.70
C GLU A 350 5.66 3.45 29.94
N ARG A 351 5.37 4.74 29.77
CA ARG A 351 4.98 5.63 30.85
C ARG A 351 3.68 5.20 31.52
N ALA A 352 2.69 4.78 30.72
CA ALA A 352 1.41 4.30 31.24
C ALA A 352 1.60 2.99 32.02
N ILE A 353 2.34 2.02 31.48
CA ILE A 353 2.63 0.74 32.13
C ILE A 353 3.45 0.96 33.41
N LYS A 354 4.47 1.81 33.38
CA LYS A 354 5.28 2.12 34.58
C LYS A 354 4.44 2.69 35.72
N ARG A 355 3.42 3.51 35.41
CA ARG A 355 2.50 4.08 36.40
C ARG A 355 1.42 3.10 36.83
N HIS A 356 0.98 2.24 35.93
CA HIS A 356 -0.08 1.26 36.12
C HIS A 356 0.39 -0.12 35.67
N PRO A 357 1.20 -0.82 36.50
CA PRO A 357 1.79 -2.12 36.13
C PRO A 357 0.78 -3.20 35.72
N ALA A 358 -0.47 -3.07 36.12
CA ALA A 358 -1.56 -3.97 35.69
C ALA A 358 -1.81 -3.93 34.16
N LEU A 359 -1.36 -2.90 33.48
CA LEU A 359 -1.46 -2.79 32.01
C LEU A 359 -0.38 -3.58 31.26
N GLU A 360 0.67 -4.09 31.93
CA GLU A 360 1.76 -4.86 31.29
C GLU A 360 1.20 -6.09 30.56
N GLU A 361 0.25 -6.80 31.16
CA GLU A 361 -0.41 -7.97 30.53
C GLU A 361 -1.21 -7.59 29.27
N GLN A 362 -1.55 -6.33 29.10
CA GLN A 362 -2.31 -5.81 27.95
C GLN A 362 -1.45 -5.06 26.93
N ARG A 363 -0.13 -5.08 27.08
CA ARG A 363 0.83 -4.38 26.19
C ARG A 363 0.56 -4.68 24.72
N ASP A 364 0.51 -5.95 24.34
CA ASP A 364 0.33 -6.38 22.94
C ASP A 364 -1.08 -6.02 22.42
N ASN A 365 -2.09 -6.13 23.27
CA ASN A 365 -3.46 -5.73 22.95
C ASN A 365 -3.58 -4.21 22.75
N LEU A 366 -2.93 -3.41 23.58
CA LEU A 366 -2.88 -1.95 23.42
C LEU A 366 -2.19 -1.56 22.11
N LEU A 367 -1.10 -2.23 21.76
CA LEU A 367 -0.43 -2.03 20.47
C LEU A 367 -1.34 -2.44 19.30
N ALA A 368 -2.09 -3.56 19.39
CA ALA A 368 -3.01 -3.99 18.35
C ALA A 368 -4.16 -3.00 18.15
N VAL A 369 -4.75 -2.50 19.24
CA VAL A 369 -5.79 -1.45 19.20
C VAL A 369 -5.23 -0.15 18.61
N TYR A 370 -4.02 0.27 19.01
CA TYR A 370 -3.33 1.42 18.44
C TYR A 370 -3.15 1.28 16.91
N ARG A 371 -2.69 0.09 16.43
CA ARG A 371 -2.52 -0.19 14.99
C ARG A 371 -3.82 -0.03 14.23
N ALA A 372 -4.90 -0.61 14.74
CA ALA A 372 -6.22 -0.53 14.10
C ALA A 372 -6.71 0.92 13.98
N LEU A 373 -6.59 1.72 15.05
CA LEU A 373 -6.96 3.13 15.06
C LEU A 373 -6.08 3.96 14.12
N LYS A 374 -4.77 3.74 14.17
CA LYS A 374 -3.81 4.41 13.28
C LYS A 374 -4.13 4.13 11.81
N LYS A 375 -4.39 2.86 11.45
CA LYS A 375 -4.79 2.47 10.10
C LYS A 375 -6.07 3.18 9.67
N CYS A 376 -7.09 3.19 10.51
CA CYS A 376 -8.36 3.88 10.24
C CYS A 376 -8.14 5.37 9.93
N PHE A 377 -7.50 6.10 10.82
CA PHE A 377 -7.27 7.54 10.65
C PHE A 377 -6.32 7.86 9.49
N GLY A 378 -5.30 7.03 9.29
CA GLY A 378 -4.37 7.16 8.17
C GLY A 378 -5.03 7.03 6.78
N HIS A 379 -6.13 6.29 6.70
CA HIS A 379 -6.93 6.14 5.49
C HIS A 379 -8.16 7.08 5.43
N GLY A 380 -8.20 8.10 6.30
CA GLY A 380 -9.29 9.08 6.35
C GLY A 380 -10.60 8.52 6.92
N GLY A 381 -10.55 7.40 7.63
CA GLY A 381 -11.67 6.85 8.38
C GLY A 381 -11.91 7.60 9.69
N LYS A 382 -12.97 7.20 10.40
CA LYS A 382 -13.38 7.78 11.69
C LYS A 382 -13.62 6.70 12.73
N LEU A 383 -13.57 7.11 13.99
CA LEU A 383 -13.86 6.29 15.15
C LEU A 383 -15.28 6.53 15.65
N LEU A 384 -16.09 5.48 15.76
CA LEU A 384 -17.39 5.48 16.42
C LEU A 384 -17.22 4.85 17.80
N ILE A 385 -17.66 5.52 18.86
CA ILE A 385 -17.51 5.02 20.24
C ILE A 385 -18.84 4.88 20.92
N ALA A 386 -19.07 3.76 21.61
CA ALA A 386 -20.26 3.51 22.43
C ALA A 386 -19.88 2.98 23.81
N GLY A 387 -20.55 3.47 24.84
CA GLY A 387 -20.46 3.02 26.23
C GLY A 387 -21.65 3.53 27.04
N ASN A 388 -21.90 2.92 28.19
CA ASN A 388 -22.97 3.31 29.10
C ASN A 388 -22.40 3.89 30.39
N GLY A 389 -23.11 4.83 31.04
CA GLY A 389 -22.74 5.38 32.35
C GLY A 389 -21.33 5.93 32.37
N GLY A 390 -20.43 5.44 33.24
CA GLY A 390 -19.04 5.87 33.30
C GLY A 390 -18.26 5.59 32.01
N SER A 391 -18.55 4.47 31.33
CA SER A 391 -17.97 4.19 30.01
C SER A 391 -18.45 5.14 28.91
N CYS A 392 -19.61 5.79 29.07
CA CYS A 392 -20.02 6.91 28.21
C CYS A 392 -19.13 8.14 28.46
N ALA A 393 -18.84 8.45 29.72
CA ALA A 393 -17.91 9.54 30.07
C ALA A 393 -16.49 9.26 29.54
N ASP A 394 -16.02 8.01 29.59
CA ASP A 394 -14.75 7.60 28.98
C ASP A 394 -14.75 7.82 27.45
N ALA A 395 -15.85 7.47 26.78
CA ALA A 395 -16.01 7.70 25.33
C ALA A 395 -15.93 9.19 24.97
N GLN A 396 -16.57 10.06 25.74
CA GLN A 396 -16.51 11.52 25.60
C GLN A 396 -15.09 12.04 25.83
N HIS A 397 -14.40 11.52 26.84
CA HIS A 397 -13.02 11.88 27.16
C HIS A 397 -12.08 11.51 26.00
N ILE A 398 -12.15 10.29 25.47
CA ILE A 398 -11.39 9.85 24.30
C ILE A 398 -11.64 10.79 23.11
N ALA A 399 -12.90 11.15 22.84
CA ALA A 399 -13.25 12.06 21.78
C ALA A 399 -12.62 13.47 22.00
N GLY A 400 -12.66 13.99 23.23
CA GLY A 400 -12.04 15.25 23.60
C GLY A 400 -10.54 15.27 23.30
N GLU A 401 -9.82 14.19 23.65
CA GLU A 401 -8.37 14.10 23.44
C GLU A 401 -7.97 13.88 21.96
N LEU A 402 -8.79 13.21 21.19
CA LEU A 402 -8.54 12.97 19.77
C LEU A 402 -8.93 14.15 18.88
N MET A 403 -9.98 14.90 19.25
CA MET A 403 -10.52 16.01 18.44
C MET A 403 -9.78 17.34 18.62
N LYS A 404 -8.91 17.48 19.62
CA LYS A 404 -8.05 18.67 19.87
C LYS A 404 -6.66 18.22 20.35
N GLY A 405 -5.73 19.15 20.51
CA GLY A 405 -4.42 18.88 21.12
C GLY A 405 -4.54 18.32 22.54
N PHE A 406 -3.88 17.20 22.81
CA PHE A 406 -3.75 16.56 24.12
C PHE A 406 -2.43 16.99 24.80
N TYR A 407 -1.30 16.60 24.23
CA TYR A 407 0.04 17.04 24.63
C TYR A 407 0.68 17.98 23.61
N LEU A 408 0.30 17.89 22.34
CA LEU A 408 0.91 18.62 21.24
C LEU A 408 -0.01 19.72 20.72
N LYS A 409 0.58 20.81 20.23
CA LYS A 409 -0.14 21.78 19.42
C LYS A 409 -0.35 21.19 18.02
N ARG A 410 -1.57 21.29 17.50
CA ARG A 410 -1.97 20.72 16.21
C ARG A 410 -2.45 21.81 15.24
N PRO A 411 -1.60 22.77 14.82
CA PRO A 411 -2.03 23.83 13.92
C PRO A 411 -2.54 23.25 12.60
N LEU A 412 -3.52 23.92 11.99
CA LEU A 412 -3.98 23.59 10.64
C LEU A 412 -2.82 23.72 9.64
N PRO A 413 -2.80 22.92 8.54
CA PRO A 413 -1.88 23.13 7.42
C PRO A 413 -2.00 24.54 6.83
N ALA A 414 -0.92 25.09 6.29
CA ALA A 414 -0.89 26.48 5.79
C ALA A 414 -2.01 26.79 4.78
N ALA A 415 -2.32 25.87 3.86
CA ALA A 415 -3.39 26.05 2.89
C ALA A 415 -4.78 26.12 3.54
N GLU A 416 -5.03 25.30 4.59
CA GLU A 416 -6.28 25.34 5.34
C GLU A 416 -6.37 26.60 6.22
N GLN A 417 -5.25 27.03 6.82
CA GLN A 417 -5.20 28.30 7.57
C GLN A 417 -5.59 29.48 6.67
N GLU A 418 -5.07 29.54 5.44
CA GLU A 418 -5.40 30.60 4.48
C GLU A 418 -6.90 30.56 4.11
N ALA A 419 -7.44 29.40 3.78
CA ALA A 419 -8.85 29.22 3.44
C ALA A 419 -9.77 29.64 4.61
N VAL A 420 -9.46 29.20 5.83
CA VAL A 420 -10.22 29.58 7.04
C VAL A 420 -10.09 31.08 7.32
N SER A 421 -8.88 31.64 7.20
CA SER A 421 -8.64 33.08 7.39
C SER A 421 -9.50 33.94 6.47
N GLN A 422 -9.58 33.53 5.18
CA GLN A 422 -10.44 34.22 4.21
C GLN A 422 -11.93 34.11 4.57
N ALA A 423 -12.37 32.90 4.95
CA ALA A 423 -13.78 32.65 5.28
C ALA A 423 -14.25 33.35 6.58
N THR A 424 -13.36 33.51 7.56
CA THR A 424 -13.72 34.02 8.88
C THR A 424 -13.29 35.47 9.12
N ARG A 425 -12.68 36.13 8.13
CA ARG A 425 -12.00 37.41 8.24
C ARG A 425 -12.85 38.52 8.89
N GLU A 426 -14.12 38.57 8.51
CA GLU A 426 -15.03 39.61 9.01
C GLU A 426 -15.67 39.29 10.36
N ILE A 427 -15.67 37.99 10.75
CA ILE A 427 -16.31 37.49 11.98
C ILE A 427 -15.29 37.33 13.10
N MET A 428 -14.20 36.59 12.81
CA MET A 428 -13.11 36.31 13.74
C MET A 428 -11.79 36.18 12.99
N PRO A 429 -11.02 37.26 12.81
CA PRO A 429 -9.79 37.25 11.99
C PRO A 429 -8.75 36.20 12.39
N ASP A 430 -8.65 35.88 13.69
CA ASP A 430 -7.66 34.93 14.24
C ASP A 430 -8.17 33.47 14.33
N ALA A 431 -9.38 33.16 13.87
CA ALA A 431 -9.98 31.83 13.97
C ALA A 431 -9.05 30.73 13.39
N HIS A 432 -8.39 31.01 12.27
CA HIS A 432 -7.47 30.08 11.60
C HIS A 432 -6.26 29.68 12.46
N ARG A 433 -5.85 30.52 13.42
CA ARG A 433 -4.74 30.24 14.35
C ARG A 433 -5.17 29.43 15.58
N LEU A 434 -6.46 29.50 15.92
CA LEU A 434 -7.05 28.85 17.09
C LEU A 434 -7.58 27.47 16.78
N LEU A 435 -8.01 27.22 15.55
CA LEU A 435 -8.48 25.92 15.11
C LEU A 435 -7.31 24.92 15.00
N GLN A 436 -7.61 23.66 15.30
CA GLN A 436 -6.62 22.61 15.41
C GLN A 436 -6.99 21.42 14.51
N ARG A 437 -6.00 20.70 14.04
CA ARG A 437 -6.20 19.40 13.37
C ARG A 437 -6.78 18.39 14.36
N ALA A 438 -7.70 17.56 13.87
CA ALA A 438 -8.42 16.56 14.66
C ALA A 438 -8.31 15.17 14.04
N LEU A 439 -8.41 14.15 14.89
CA LEU A 439 -8.73 12.78 14.46
C LEU A 439 -10.25 12.63 14.62
N PRO A 440 -11.00 12.23 13.57
CA PRO A 440 -12.45 12.27 13.60
C PRO A 440 -13.05 11.20 14.50
N VAL A 441 -13.80 11.61 15.52
CA VAL A 441 -14.47 10.74 16.48
C VAL A 441 -15.94 11.12 16.61
N ILE A 442 -16.83 10.14 16.66
CA ILE A 442 -18.26 10.30 16.96
C ILE A 442 -18.62 9.46 18.18
N VAL A 443 -19.09 10.10 19.23
CA VAL A 443 -19.60 9.43 20.43
C VAL A 443 -21.09 9.17 20.25
N LEU A 444 -21.51 7.91 20.21
CA LEU A 444 -22.87 7.54 19.86
C LEU A 444 -23.89 7.85 20.98
N SER A 445 -23.45 8.12 22.18
CA SER A 445 -24.31 8.56 23.31
C SER A 445 -24.67 10.05 23.27
N GLU A 446 -24.02 10.87 22.42
CA GLU A 446 -24.24 12.32 22.39
C GLU A 446 -25.52 12.76 21.64
N HIS A 447 -26.15 11.87 20.88
CA HIS A 447 -27.37 12.15 20.13
C HIS A 447 -28.63 11.96 20.99
N GLY A 448 -28.82 12.78 22.01
CA GLY A 448 -29.91 12.65 22.98
C GLY A 448 -31.29 12.56 22.35
N ALA A 449 -31.62 13.42 21.38
CA ALA A 449 -32.92 13.40 20.71
C ALA A 449 -33.12 12.11 19.91
N LEU A 450 -32.15 11.69 19.12
CA LEU A 450 -32.21 10.42 18.37
C LEU A 450 -32.30 9.22 19.31
N SER A 451 -31.48 9.18 20.35
CA SER A 451 -31.44 8.06 21.31
C SER A 451 -32.75 7.88 22.04
N THR A 452 -33.37 8.98 22.51
CA THR A 452 -34.65 8.94 23.22
C THR A 452 -35.81 8.59 22.29
N ALA A 453 -35.87 9.17 21.09
CA ALA A 453 -36.90 8.87 20.10
C ALA A 453 -36.80 7.41 19.66
N PHE A 454 -35.62 6.94 19.27
CA PHE A 454 -35.44 5.57 18.78
C PHE A 454 -35.67 4.53 19.88
N ALA A 455 -35.28 4.82 21.13
CA ALA A 455 -35.53 3.97 22.26
C ALA A 455 -37.03 3.81 22.57
N ASN A 456 -37.81 4.91 22.40
CA ASN A 456 -39.26 4.89 22.63
C ASN A 456 -40.02 4.26 21.46
N ASP A 457 -39.66 4.58 20.23
CA ASP A 457 -40.45 4.25 19.04
C ASP A 457 -40.09 2.87 18.45
N VAL A 458 -38.88 2.37 18.71
CA VAL A 458 -38.34 1.15 18.08
C VAL A 458 -37.74 0.20 19.10
N SER A 459 -36.58 0.49 19.68
CA SER A 459 -35.89 -0.36 20.67
C SER A 459 -34.78 0.39 21.39
N PRO A 460 -34.75 0.39 22.72
CA PRO A 460 -33.64 0.99 23.49
C PRO A 460 -32.31 0.25 23.29
N GLU A 461 -32.33 -1.05 23.01
CA GLU A 461 -31.13 -1.86 22.81
C GLU A 461 -30.42 -1.56 21.46
N LEU A 462 -31.16 -1.03 20.50
CA LEU A 462 -30.66 -0.78 19.14
C LEU A 462 -30.21 0.66 18.91
N THR A 463 -30.25 1.55 19.89
CA THR A 463 -29.94 2.98 19.73
C THR A 463 -28.54 3.25 19.19
N PHE A 464 -27.52 2.52 19.65
CA PHE A 464 -26.16 2.63 19.12
C PHE A 464 -26.01 1.94 17.77
N ALA A 465 -26.64 0.77 17.60
CA ALA A 465 -26.62 0.04 16.33
C ALA A 465 -27.23 0.86 15.19
N GLN A 466 -28.33 1.60 15.45
CA GLN A 466 -28.93 2.51 14.46
C GLN A 466 -27.96 3.62 14.04
N GLN A 467 -27.21 4.15 14.96
CA GLN A 467 -26.22 5.19 14.65
C GLN A 467 -25.01 4.62 13.88
N VAL A 468 -24.60 3.37 14.15
CA VAL A 468 -23.62 2.66 13.32
C VAL A 468 -24.15 2.50 11.89
N VAL A 469 -25.43 2.21 11.69
CA VAL A 469 -26.05 2.18 10.34
C VAL A 469 -25.97 3.55 9.65
N GLY A 470 -26.20 4.63 10.40
CA GLY A 470 -26.18 6.00 9.85
C GLY A 470 -24.77 6.50 9.50
N TYR A 471 -23.83 6.32 10.41
CA TYR A 471 -22.48 6.92 10.31
C TYR A 471 -21.40 5.98 9.81
N GLY A 472 -21.51 4.68 10.06
CA GLY A 472 -20.45 3.70 9.81
C GLY A 472 -20.25 3.41 8.31
N ARG A 473 -19.00 3.42 7.88
CA ARG A 473 -18.56 3.05 6.53
C ARG A 473 -17.47 1.99 6.62
N LYS A 474 -17.30 1.19 5.59
CA LYS A 474 -16.19 0.23 5.50
C LYS A 474 -14.86 0.96 5.67
N GLY A 475 -13.99 0.44 6.55
CA GLY A 475 -12.71 1.05 6.90
C GLY A 475 -12.74 1.96 8.13
N ASP A 476 -13.92 2.31 8.66
CA ASP A 476 -14.05 2.95 9.96
C ASP A 476 -13.80 1.95 11.11
N VAL A 477 -13.62 2.47 12.31
CA VAL A 477 -13.50 1.68 13.54
C VAL A 477 -14.70 1.92 14.45
N PHE A 478 -15.21 0.87 15.07
CA PHE A 478 -16.14 0.93 16.20
C PHE A 478 -15.40 0.49 17.47
N LEU A 479 -15.41 1.31 18.51
CA LEU A 479 -14.88 0.98 19.84
C LEU A 479 -16.02 0.86 20.84
N GLY A 480 -16.24 -0.36 21.34
CA GLY A 480 -17.19 -0.62 22.43
C GLY A 480 -16.50 -0.57 23.79
N LEU A 481 -17.06 0.22 24.72
CA LEU A 481 -16.62 0.27 26.12
C LEU A 481 -17.66 -0.38 27.01
N SER A 482 -17.26 -1.42 27.75
CA SER A 482 -18.16 -2.11 28.68
C SER A 482 -17.39 -2.80 29.80
N THR A 483 -17.53 -2.34 31.04
CA THR A 483 -16.82 -2.91 32.19
C THR A 483 -17.09 -4.41 32.39
N SER A 484 -18.29 -4.90 32.07
CA SER A 484 -18.60 -6.34 32.11
C SER A 484 -18.37 -7.05 30.77
N GLY A 485 -18.18 -6.30 29.67
CA GLY A 485 -18.16 -6.85 28.32
C GLY A 485 -19.50 -7.41 27.83
N ASN A 486 -20.62 -7.17 28.54
CA ASN A 486 -21.91 -7.79 28.26
C ASN A 486 -23.09 -6.81 28.06
N ALA A 487 -22.83 -5.52 27.92
CA ALA A 487 -23.86 -4.51 27.65
C ALA A 487 -24.50 -4.76 26.26
N LEU A 488 -25.79 -5.10 26.25
CA LEU A 488 -26.49 -5.58 25.04
C LEU A 488 -26.48 -4.55 23.90
N ASN A 489 -26.73 -3.28 24.19
CA ASN A 489 -26.75 -2.21 23.21
C ASN A 489 -25.34 -1.97 22.56
N VAL A 490 -24.28 -2.13 23.35
CA VAL A 490 -22.88 -2.06 22.84
C VAL A 490 -22.57 -3.28 21.97
N LEU A 491 -23.00 -4.48 22.39
CA LEU A 491 -22.82 -5.73 21.63
C LEU A 491 -23.54 -5.69 20.30
N LEU A 492 -24.80 -5.24 20.27
CA LEU A 492 -25.56 -5.12 19.03
C LEU A 492 -24.91 -4.12 18.06
N ALA A 493 -24.42 -3.00 18.59
CA ALA A 493 -23.67 -2.04 17.79
C ALA A 493 -22.37 -2.64 17.21
N ALA A 494 -21.63 -3.43 18.01
CA ALA A 494 -20.42 -4.13 17.57
C ALA A 494 -20.73 -5.13 16.44
N GLN A 495 -21.80 -5.92 16.55
CA GLN A 495 -22.20 -6.88 15.50
C GLN A 495 -22.62 -6.18 14.21
N VAL A 496 -23.38 -5.09 14.32
CA VAL A 496 -23.78 -4.28 13.16
C VAL A 496 -22.56 -3.62 12.51
N ALA A 497 -21.61 -3.12 13.30
CA ALA A 497 -20.34 -2.56 12.81
C ALA A 497 -19.57 -3.62 12.00
N LYS A 498 -19.43 -4.82 12.53
CA LYS A 498 -18.75 -5.93 11.84
C LYS A 498 -19.45 -6.31 10.52
N ALA A 499 -20.76 -6.41 10.53
CA ALA A 499 -21.57 -6.70 9.34
C ALA A 499 -21.44 -5.61 8.25
N ARG A 500 -21.13 -4.37 8.64
CA ARG A 500 -20.89 -3.24 7.72
C ARG A 500 -19.42 -3.06 7.31
N GLY A 501 -18.53 -3.96 7.75
CA GLY A 501 -17.12 -3.94 7.41
C GLY A 501 -16.28 -2.90 8.17
N LEU A 502 -16.74 -2.49 9.36
CA LEU A 502 -15.92 -1.73 10.29
C LEU A 502 -15.03 -2.70 11.08
N THR A 503 -13.85 -2.22 11.49
CA THR A 503 -13.04 -2.92 12.49
C THR A 503 -13.66 -2.70 13.87
N VAL A 504 -13.86 -3.76 14.62
CA VAL A 504 -14.48 -3.72 15.96
C VAL A 504 -13.42 -3.86 17.04
N LEU A 505 -13.33 -2.88 17.91
CA LEU A 505 -12.43 -2.86 19.07
C LEU A 505 -13.24 -2.92 20.37
N GLY A 506 -12.64 -3.54 21.40
CA GLY A 506 -13.23 -3.65 22.74
C GLY A 506 -12.33 -3.07 23.83
N LEU A 507 -12.94 -2.34 24.78
CA LEU A 507 -12.34 -1.98 26.05
C LEU A 507 -13.22 -2.55 27.16
N ALA A 508 -12.73 -3.59 27.84
CA ALA A 508 -13.56 -4.38 28.76
C ALA A 508 -12.81 -4.76 30.04
N GLY A 509 -13.54 -5.27 31.02
CA GLY A 509 -12.98 -5.76 32.26
C GLY A 509 -13.21 -7.27 32.50
N GLY A 510 -12.56 -7.82 33.50
CA GLY A 510 -12.73 -9.19 33.94
C GLY A 510 -12.33 -10.23 32.89
N THR A 511 -13.30 -10.93 32.31
CA THR A 511 -13.10 -11.90 31.24
C THR A 511 -13.25 -11.30 29.82
N GLY A 512 -13.57 -10.01 29.74
CA GLY A 512 -13.89 -9.33 28.48
C GLY A 512 -15.29 -9.58 27.95
N GLY A 513 -15.99 -10.58 28.49
CA GLY A 513 -17.38 -10.95 28.14
C GLY A 513 -17.57 -11.22 26.65
N LYS A 514 -18.81 -11.02 26.18
CA LYS A 514 -19.19 -11.22 24.78
C LYS A 514 -18.59 -10.14 23.85
N LEU A 515 -18.25 -8.97 24.40
CA LEU A 515 -17.67 -7.88 23.60
C LEU A 515 -16.26 -8.26 23.10
N ALA A 516 -15.41 -8.77 23.99
CA ALA A 516 -14.08 -9.22 23.60
C ALA A 516 -14.12 -10.38 22.57
N ALA A 517 -15.10 -11.30 22.72
CA ALA A 517 -15.29 -12.39 21.75
C ALA A 517 -15.80 -11.90 20.37
N ALA A 518 -16.50 -10.76 20.31
CA ALA A 518 -17.02 -10.16 19.08
C ALA A 518 -16.00 -9.23 18.41
N ALA A 519 -15.09 -8.63 19.19
CA ALA A 519 -14.09 -7.68 18.71
C ALA A 519 -13.02 -8.35 17.86
N ASP A 520 -12.42 -7.59 16.95
CA ASP A 520 -11.24 -7.98 16.20
C ASP A 520 -9.99 -7.84 17.10
N GLU A 521 -9.96 -6.82 17.98
CA GLU A 521 -8.96 -6.62 19.02
C GLU A 521 -9.62 -6.09 20.30
N ALA A 522 -9.12 -6.51 21.47
CA ALA A 522 -9.67 -6.05 22.75
C ALA A 522 -8.60 -5.87 23.83
N VAL A 523 -8.71 -4.79 24.58
CA VAL A 523 -7.99 -4.58 25.85
C VAL A 523 -8.89 -5.02 26.99
N ILE A 524 -8.42 -5.99 27.81
CA ILE A 524 -9.19 -6.58 28.91
C ILE A 524 -8.44 -6.33 30.21
N VAL A 525 -8.90 -5.36 30.98
CA VAL A 525 -8.26 -5.04 32.26
C VAL A 525 -8.87 -5.85 33.42
N LYS A 526 -8.06 -6.13 34.43
CA LYS A 526 -8.51 -6.83 35.64
C LYS A 526 -9.22 -5.85 36.57
N GLY A 527 -10.33 -6.27 37.16
CA GLY A 527 -11.07 -5.52 38.16
C GLY A 527 -12.19 -6.35 38.74
N ASN A 528 -12.51 -6.12 40.01
CA ASN A 528 -13.54 -6.87 40.74
C ASN A 528 -14.91 -6.15 40.68
N CYS A 529 -14.89 -4.87 40.35
CA CYS A 529 -16.10 -4.06 40.22
C CYS A 529 -15.94 -3.06 39.04
N PRO A 530 -17.04 -2.43 38.59
CA PRO A 530 -16.98 -1.44 37.51
C PRO A 530 -15.99 -0.29 37.76
N ALA A 531 -15.83 0.16 39.01
CA ALA A 531 -14.90 1.24 39.35
C ALA A 531 -13.43 0.83 39.12
N ASP A 532 -13.03 -0.37 39.60
CA ASP A 532 -11.66 -0.90 39.39
C ASP A 532 -11.32 -0.97 37.89
N VAL A 533 -12.30 -1.42 37.07
CA VAL A 533 -12.14 -1.52 35.62
C VAL A 533 -12.00 -0.14 34.98
N GLN A 534 -12.80 0.84 35.37
CA GLN A 534 -12.74 2.21 34.83
C GLN A 534 -11.44 2.92 35.22
N GLU A 535 -10.91 2.69 36.43
CA GLU A 535 -9.62 3.22 36.85
C GLU A 535 -8.45 2.72 35.97
N LEU A 536 -8.57 1.53 35.38
CA LEU A 536 -7.57 0.99 34.44
C LEU A 536 -7.88 1.32 32.97
N HIS A 537 -9.16 1.56 32.60
CA HIS A 537 -9.52 2.04 31.28
C HIS A 537 -8.92 3.42 31.02
N LEU A 538 -8.96 4.33 32.02
CA LEU A 538 -8.44 5.68 31.91
C LEU A 538 -6.97 5.74 31.44
N PRO A 539 -5.99 5.11 32.10
CA PRO A 539 -4.60 5.13 31.65
C PRO A 539 -4.40 4.36 30.34
N ALA A 540 -5.22 3.33 30.05
CA ALA A 540 -5.15 2.58 28.80
C ALA A 540 -5.50 3.47 27.59
N TYR A 541 -6.65 4.16 27.63
CA TYR A 541 -7.02 5.03 26.52
C TYR A 541 -6.21 6.33 26.45
N HIS A 542 -5.71 6.86 27.58
CA HIS A 542 -4.76 7.98 27.57
C HIS A 542 -3.47 7.60 26.84
N ALA A 543 -2.94 6.38 27.05
CA ALA A 543 -1.79 5.90 26.31
C ALA A 543 -2.09 5.84 24.81
N LEU A 544 -3.23 5.26 24.41
CA LEU A 544 -3.66 5.17 23.01
C LEU A 544 -3.81 6.55 22.37
N CYS A 545 -4.48 7.51 23.05
CA CYS A 545 -4.64 8.88 22.54
C CYS A 545 -3.29 9.58 22.36
N ALA A 546 -2.38 9.45 23.33
CA ALA A 546 -1.06 10.07 23.27
C ALA A 546 -0.18 9.43 22.16
N MET A 547 -0.23 8.11 22.02
CA MET A 547 0.47 7.39 20.93
C MET A 547 -0.04 7.81 19.56
N LEU A 548 -1.36 7.95 19.39
CA LEU A 548 -1.98 8.45 18.15
C LEU A 548 -1.60 9.90 17.87
N GLU A 549 -1.63 10.75 18.89
CA GLU A 549 -1.23 12.15 18.76
C GLU A 549 0.22 12.27 18.30
N GLU A 550 1.15 11.58 18.96
CA GLU A 550 2.56 11.57 18.58
C GLU A 550 2.75 11.05 17.15
N CYS A 551 2.02 10.01 16.75
CA CYS A 551 2.09 9.43 15.43
C CYS A 551 1.65 10.39 14.31
N PHE A 552 0.54 11.12 14.51
CA PHE A 552 -0.06 11.96 13.46
C PHE A 552 0.40 13.42 13.49
N PHE A 553 0.85 13.92 14.64
CA PHE A 553 1.15 15.33 14.86
C PHE A 553 2.52 15.60 15.48
N GLY A 554 3.25 14.57 15.92
CA GLY A 554 4.62 14.69 16.43
C GLY A 554 5.57 15.20 15.34
N THR A 555 6.53 16.05 15.74
CA THR A 555 7.60 16.51 14.83
C THR A 555 8.50 15.33 14.49
N ARG A 556 8.60 14.98 13.21
CA ARG A 556 9.71 14.15 12.72
C ARG A 556 10.95 15.04 12.78
N GLU A 557 11.91 14.70 13.63
CA GLU A 557 13.25 15.24 13.49
C GLU A 557 13.74 14.81 12.12
N ALA A 558 14.09 15.79 11.26
CA ALA A 558 14.71 15.49 9.99
C ALA A 558 16.08 14.87 10.31
N GLU A 559 16.24 13.56 10.07
CA GLU A 559 17.53 12.92 9.95
C GLU A 559 18.21 13.29 8.64
#